data_4feaa8f0c801d0c3a4347735203fa839
#
_entry.id   4feaa8f0c801d0c3a4347735203fa839
#
_cell.length_a   1.000
_cell.length_b   1.000
_cell.length_c   1.000
_cell.angle_alpha   90.00
_cell.angle_beta   90.00
_cell.angle_gamma   90.00
#
_symmetry.space_group_name_H-M   'P 1'
#
loop_
_entity.id
_entity.type
_entity.pdbx_description
1 polymer ?
#
loop_
_entity_poly.entity_id
_entity_poly.type
_entity_poly.pdbx_seq_one_letter_code
_entity_poly.pdbx_strand_id
1 'polypeptide(L)'
;MSYLADQLKEKGNVAFRNGEFAEAENLYTQAVVKYARNPLIWTNRANVRLKLQRWDGAVNDCLKSIEITGPNGQNHKAFYFLGKD
;
A
#
# COMPACT_ATOMS: atom_id res chain seq x y z
N MET A 1 9.07 14.64 0.24
CA MET A 1 9.20 13.18 0.31
C MET A 1 10.00 12.80 1.55
N SER A 2 9.62 11.73 2.22
CA SER A 2 10.26 11.33 3.48
C SER A 2 11.27 10.20 3.24
N TYR A 3 12.49 10.42 3.66
CA TYR A 3 13.53 9.41 3.58
C TYR A 3 13.18 8.18 4.45
N LEU A 4 12.66 8.45 5.66
CA LEU A 4 12.26 7.35 6.54
C LEU A 4 11.11 6.54 5.97
N ALA A 5 10.13 7.22 5.35
CA ALA A 5 9.02 6.51 4.72
C ALA A 5 9.51 5.63 3.59
N ASP A 6 10.45 6.14 2.79
CA ASP A 6 11.02 5.33 1.71
C ASP A 6 11.76 4.11 2.23
N GLN A 7 12.53 4.27 3.31
CA GLN A 7 13.23 3.14 3.91
C GLN A 7 12.25 2.10 4.44
N LEU A 8 11.20 2.54 5.12
CA LEU A 8 10.19 1.65 5.64
C LEU A 8 9.44 0.92 4.52
N LYS A 9 9.15 1.65 3.44
CA LYS A 9 8.51 1.05 2.26
C LYS A 9 9.39 -0.06 1.70
N GLU A 10 10.71 0.19 1.54
CA GLU A 10 11.59 -0.82 1.00
C GLU A 10 11.72 -2.03 1.92
N LYS A 11 11.77 -1.81 3.21
CA LYS A 11 11.75 -2.93 4.15
C LYS A 11 10.47 -3.73 4.06
N GLY A 12 9.35 -3.04 3.87
CA GLY A 12 8.07 -3.71 3.66
C GLY A 12 8.07 -4.54 2.39
N ASN A 13 8.67 -4.00 1.32
CA ASN A 13 8.79 -4.73 0.06
C ASN A 13 9.59 -6.01 0.23
N VAL A 14 10.68 -5.96 0.99
CA VAL A 14 11.49 -7.15 1.27
C VAL A 14 10.69 -8.18 2.06
N ALA A 15 10.00 -7.74 3.10
CA ALA A 15 9.17 -8.63 3.90
C ALA A 15 8.09 -9.28 3.03
N PHE A 16 7.47 -8.50 2.14
CA PHE A 16 6.45 -9.03 1.23
C PHE A 16 7.03 -10.13 0.35
N ARG A 17 8.20 -9.89 -0.24
CA ARG A 17 8.82 -10.89 -1.12
C ARG A 17 9.18 -12.16 -0.36
N ASN A 18 9.45 -12.05 0.93
CA ASN A 18 9.78 -13.21 1.77
C ASN A 18 8.53 -13.91 2.33
N GLY A 19 7.35 -13.44 1.98
CA GLY A 19 6.11 -14.02 2.47
C GLY A 19 5.74 -13.59 3.88
N GLU A 20 6.44 -12.61 4.44
CA GLU A 20 6.19 -12.11 5.80
C GLU A 20 5.16 -10.99 5.72
N PHE A 21 3.91 -11.38 5.48
CA PHE A 21 2.87 -10.40 5.15
C PHE A 21 2.48 -9.54 6.35
N ALA A 22 2.40 -10.10 7.55
CA ALA A 22 2.08 -9.31 8.73
C ALA A 22 3.16 -8.26 9.00
N GLU A 23 4.41 -8.62 8.83
CA GLU A 23 5.52 -7.68 9.00
C GLU A 23 5.49 -6.61 7.92
N ALA A 24 5.20 -7.01 6.67
CA ALA A 24 5.10 -6.05 5.59
C ALA A 24 3.98 -5.03 5.87
N GLU A 25 2.84 -5.50 6.34
CA GLU A 25 1.74 -4.60 6.69
C GLU A 25 2.16 -3.60 7.75
N ASN A 26 2.86 -4.06 8.78
CA ASN A 26 3.34 -3.19 9.84
C ASN A 26 4.31 -2.14 9.31
N LEU A 27 5.24 -2.54 8.45
CA LEU A 27 6.22 -1.62 7.89
C LEU A 27 5.57 -0.58 6.98
N TYR A 28 4.62 -1.00 6.15
CA TYR A 28 3.89 -0.06 5.31
C TYR A 28 3.04 0.89 6.15
N THR A 29 2.46 0.40 7.24
CA THR A 29 1.69 1.26 8.16
C THR A 29 2.59 2.33 8.76
N GLN A 30 3.78 1.96 9.19
CA GLN A 30 4.74 2.94 9.69
C GLN A 30 5.14 3.94 8.60
N ALA A 31 5.27 3.45 7.36
CA ALA A 31 5.64 4.31 6.24
C ALA A 31 4.57 5.37 5.97
N VAL A 32 3.29 5.00 5.97
CA VAL A 32 2.24 5.97 5.70
C VAL A 32 2.08 6.96 6.86
N VAL A 33 2.43 6.57 8.08
CA VAL A 33 2.43 7.49 9.21
C VAL A 33 3.51 8.56 9.01
N LYS A 34 4.66 8.18 8.47
CA LYS A 34 5.75 9.12 8.22
C LYS A 34 5.46 10.02 7.03
N TYR A 35 4.82 9.50 5.99
CA TYR A 35 4.52 10.26 4.79
C TYR A 35 3.32 9.64 4.07
N ALA A 36 2.17 10.29 4.19
CA ALA A 36 0.90 9.72 3.73
C ALA A 36 0.59 10.04 2.26
N ARG A 37 1.47 10.76 1.55
CA ARG A 37 1.16 11.25 0.22
C ARG A 37 1.78 10.43 -0.90
N ASN A 38 2.38 9.29 -0.59
CA ASN A 38 2.93 8.40 -1.62
C ASN A 38 1.89 7.31 -1.91
N PRO A 39 1.21 7.37 -3.06
CA PRO A 39 0.16 6.39 -3.35
C PRO A 39 0.68 4.96 -3.45
N LEU A 40 1.96 4.77 -3.78
CA LEU A 40 2.53 3.44 -3.89
C LEU A 40 2.55 2.70 -2.57
N ILE A 41 2.78 3.42 -1.45
CA ILE A 41 2.79 2.79 -0.14
C ILE A 41 1.38 2.27 0.19
N TRP A 42 0.37 3.08 -0.09
CA TRP A 42 -1.02 2.66 0.13
C TRP A 42 -1.38 1.45 -0.73
N THR A 43 -0.98 1.47 -2.01
CA THR A 43 -1.25 0.35 -2.92
C THR A 43 -0.52 -0.91 -2.46
N ASN A 44 0.73 -0.77 -2.02
CA ASN A 44 1.49 -1.92 -1.53
C ASN A 44 0.85 -2.50 -0.27
N ARG A 45 0.35 -1.63 0.64
CA ARG A 45 -0.34 -2.13 1.83
C ARG A 45 -1.63 -2.83 1.47
N ALA A 46 -2.35 -2.30 0.46
CA ALA A 46 -3.55 -2.98 -0.03
C ALA A 46 -3.24 -4.39 -0.50
N ASN A 47 -2.15 -4.54 -1.26
CA ASN A 47 -1.75 -5.84 -1.76
C ASN A 47 -1.46 -6.82 -0.60
N VAL A 48 -0.75 -6.34 0.41
CA VAL A 48 -0.48 -7.16 1.60
C VAL A 48 -1.78 -7.55 2.30
N ARG A 49 -2.69 -6.60 2.44
CA ARG A 49 -3.96 -6.86 3.11
C ARG A 49 -4.81 -7.86 2.35
N LEU A 50 -4.73 -7.87 1.00
CA LEU A 50 -5.38 -8.92 0.22
C LEU A 50 -4.80 -10.29 0.56
N LYS A 51 -3.48 -10.39 0.69
CA LYS A 51 -2.83 -11.64 1.07
C LYS A 51 -3.26 -12.09 2.47
N LEU A 52 -3.53 -11.15 3.36
CA LEU A 52 -3.98 -11.44 4.71
C LEU A 52 -5.50 -11.59 4.80
N GLN A 53 -6.19 -11.48 3.67
CA GLN A 53 -7.65 -11.56 3.60
C GLN A 53 -8.33 -10.45 4.42
N ARG A 54 -7.72 -9.28 4.47
CA ARG A 54 -8.28 -8.10 5.12
C ARG A 54 -8.91 -7.21 4.06
N TRP A 55 -10.07 -7.62 3.58
CA TRP A 55 -10.70 -7.04 2.40
C TRP A 55 -11.05 -5.56 2.58
N ASP A 56 -11.67 -5.21 3.70
CA ASP A 56 -12.09 -3.82 3.96
C ASP A 56 -10.88 -2.90 4.01
N GLY A 57 -9.82 -3.33 4.69
CA GLY A 57 -8.60 -2.54 4.76
C GLY A 57 -7.96 -2.36 3.39
N ALA A 58 -7.98 -3.42 2.58
CA ALA A 58 -7.41 -3.35 1.23
C ALA A 58 -8.18 -2.36 0.37
N VAL A 59 -9.50 -2.38 0.42
CA VAL A 59 -10.32 -1.44 -0.35
C VAL A 59 -10.05 -0.01 0.12
N ASN A 60 -9.99 0.22 1.42
CA ASN A 60 -9.72 1.56 1.95
C ASN A 60 -8.36 2.07 1.47
N ASP A 61 -7.35 1.22 1.45
CA ASP A 61 -6.02 1.63 0.99
C ASP A 61 -6.02 1.96 -0.51
N CYS A 62 -6.75 1.17 -1.31
CA CYS A 62 -6.87 1.46 -2.74
C CYS A 62 -7.57 2.80 -2.97
N LEU A 63 -8.65 3.05 -2.23
CA LEU A 63 -9.36 4.31 -2.35
C LEU A 63 -8.49 5.50 -1.95
N LYS A 64 -7.69 5.32 -0.89
CA LYS A 64 -6.76 6.37 -0.47
C LYS A 64 -5.71 6.65 -1.54
N SER A 65 -5.19 5.59 -2.16
CA SER A 65 -4.22 5.74 -3.22
C SER A 65 -4.80 6.50 -4.41
N ILE A 66 -6.03 6.15 -4.80
CA ILE A 66 -6.73 6.83 -5.89
C ILE A 66 -7.00 8.30 -5.53
N GLU A 67 -7.37 8.57 -4.29
CA GLU A 67 -7.61 9.93 -3.82
C GLU A 67 -6.36 10.80 -4.01
N ILE A 68 -5.18 10.24 -3.69
CA ILE A 68 -3.93 10.97 -3.80
C ILE A 68 -3.58 11.27 -5.26
N THR A 69 -3.75 10.28 -6.15
CA THR A 69 -3.38 10.44 -7.56
C THR A 69 -4.47 11.07 -8.40
N GLY A 70 -5.73 10.99 -7.95
CA GLY A 70 -6.86 11.48 -8.70
C GLY A 70 -7.31 10.49 -9.78
N PRO A 71 -8.46 10.75 -10.41
CA PRO A 71 -9.04 9.79 -11.37
C PRO A 71 -8.23 9.63 -12.63
N ASN A 72 -7.41 10.60 -12.99
CA ASN A 72 -6.55 10.53 -14.17
C ASN A 72 -5.11 10.21 -13.81
N GLY A 73 -4.85 9.81 -12.56
CA GLY A 73 -3.52 9.48 -12.12
C GLY A 73 -3.07 8.15 -12.66
N GLN A 74 -1.79 7.85 -12.46
CA GLN A 74 -1.19 6.61 -12.95
C GLN A 74 -1.24 5.56 -11.85
N ASN A 75 -2.43 5.21 -11.44
CA ASN A 75 -2.64 4.29 -10.34
C ASN A 75 -3.33 3.02 -10.82
N HIS A 76 -2.79 2.43 -11.88
CA HIS A 76 -3.36 1.25 -12.51
C HIS A 76 -3.48 0.08 -11.53
N LYS A 77 -2.52 -0.06 -10.63
CA LYS A 77 -2.52 -1.17 -9.69
C LYS A 77 -3.69 -1.10 -8.73
N ALA A 78 -4.02 0.10 -8.23
CA ALA A 78 -5.16 0.27 -7.34
C ALA A 78 -6.48 0.01 -8.06
N PHE A 79 -6.62 0.52 -9.29
CA PHE A 79 -7.81 0.28 -10.08
C PHE A 79 -7.98 -1.20 -10.37
N TYR A 80 -6.88 -1.90 -10.65
CA TYR A 80 -6.90 -3.33 -10.87
C TYR A 80 -7.47 -4.06 -9.66
N PHE A 81 -7.00 -3.72 -8.47
CA PHE A 81 -7.48 -4.37 -7.25
C PHE A 81 -8.97 -4.12 -7.02
N LEU A 82 -9.43 -2.88 -7.23
CA LEU A 82 -10.84 -2.55 -7.04
C LEU A 82 -11.74 -3.24 -8.06
N GLY A 83 -11.25 -3.41 -9.29
CA GLY A 83 -12.05 -3.99 -10.35
C GLY A 83 -12.02 -5.50 -10.40
N LYS A 84 -11.31 -6.11 -9.48
CA LYS A 84 -11.07 -7.55 -9.53
C LYS A 84 -11.99 -8.30 -8.58
N ASP A 85 -13.08 -8.05 -8.41
CA ASP A 85 -13.96 -8.72 -7.47
C ASP A 85 -14.15 -10.19 -7.69
#